data_277b3a7e330b3da4f86f769d1bc8bc7a
#
_entry.id   277b3a7e330b3da4f86f769d1bc8bc7a
#
_cell.length_a   1.000
_cell.length_b   1.000
_cell.length_c   1.000
_cell.angle_alpha   90.00
_cell.angle_beta   90.00
_cell.angle_gamma   90.00
#
_symmetry.space_group_name_H-M   'P 1'
#
loop_
_entity.id
_entity.type
_entity.pdbx_description
1 polymer ?
#
loop_
_entity_poly.entity_id
_entity_poly.type
_entity_poly.pdbx_seq_one_letter_code
_entity_poly.pdbx_strand_id
1 'polypeptide(L)'
;NEPKIKIMGLEVVKSSTPLIVRDKLRSSVSLILNGSEEQVQDFVSEVKEEFKRYSVEEISFPRGVNGIEKYSDSETIFGNKCPIHTKGSILYNNKLQEMSLQNKYEMIGEGANIKFCYLKLPNPLKHEVISFPVSIPQEFGLEKYVDYDKQYEKTFLDPLNGMLQAIGWSHEKKNSIEDFFS
;
A
#
# COMPACT_ATOMS: atom_id res chain seq x y z
N ASN A 1 13.11 -13.56 23.14
CA ASN A 1 12.79 -12.70 21.97
C ASN A 1 11.74 -13.29 21.03
N GLU A 2 11.64 -14.64 20.96
CA GLU A 2 10.73 -15.34 20.06
C GLU A 2 9.24 -15.04 20.27
N PRO A 3 8.69 -15.03 21.52
CA PRO A 3 7.30 -14.66 21.75
C PRO A 3 6.97 -13.23 21.30
N LYS A 4 7.89 -12.29 21.51
CA LYS A 4 7.72 -10.88 21.10
C LYS A 4 7.63 -10.76 19.58
N ILE A 5 8.47 -11.48 18.85
CA ILE A 5 8.46 -11.51 17.38
C ILE A 5 7.16 -12.11 16.85
N LYS A 6 6.66 -13.18 17.45
CA LYS A 6 5.36 -13.77 17.08
C LYS A 6 4.21 -12.81 17.26
N ILE A 7 4.16 -12.08 18.38
CA ILE A 7 3.13 -11.07 18.65
C ILE A 7 3.21 -9.93 17.63
N MET A 8 4.40 -9.41 17.38
CA MET A 8 4.63 -8.37 16.37
C MET A 8 4.25 -8.85 14.95
N GLY A 9 4.57 -10.10 14.62
CA GLY A 9 4.20 -10.70 13.34
C GLY A 9 2.70 -10.80 13.15
N LEU A 10 1.93 -11.13 14.20
CA LEU A 10 0.48 -11.14 14.17
C LEU A 10 -0.11 -9.73 14.02
N GLU A 11 0.49 -8.73 14.64
CA GLU A 11 0.08 -7.34 14.51
C GLU A 11 0.36 -6.75 13.12
N VAL A 12 1.43 -7.21 12.48
CA VAL A 12 1.84 -6.78 11.14
C VAL A 12 0.92 -7.31 10.06
N VAL A 13 0.40 -8.54 10.23
CA VAL A 13 -0.48 -9.18 9.25
C VAL A 13 -1.93 -8.84 9.53
N LYS A 14 -2.38 -7.68 9.06
CA LYS A 14 -3.74 -7.16 9.29
C LYS A 14 -4.63 -7.36 8.06
N SER A 15 -5.95 -7.39 8.29
CA SER A 15 -6.95 -7.41 7.21
C SER A 15 -6.89 -6.18 6.29
N SER A 16 -6.34 -5.08 6.77
CA SER A 16 -6.10 -3.84 6.02
C SER A 16 -4.89 -3.90 5.09
N THR A 17 -4.09 -4.96 5.15
CA THR A 17 -2.97 -5.21 4.25
C THR A 17 -3.45 -5.99 3.02
N PRO A 18 -2.98 -5.71 1.81
CA PRO A 18 -3.31 -6.51 0.62
C PRO A 18 -3.02 -8.00 0.84
N LEU A 19 -3.91 -8.86 0.37
CA LEU A 19 -3.85 -10.30 0.63
C LEU A 19 -2.51 -10.92 0.22
N ILE A 20 -2.02 -10.58 -0.98
CA ILE A 20 -0.74 -11.09 -1.50
C ILE A 20 0.44 -10.67 -0.63
N VAL A 21 0.40 -9.47 -0.07
CA VAL A 21 1.44 -8.96 0.84
C VAL A 21 1.38 -9.65 2.19
N ARG A 22 0.18 -9.99 2.68
CA ARG A 22 0.04 -10.76 3.92
C ARG A 22 0.80 -12.07 3.88
N ASP A 23 0.73 -12.78 2.76
CA ASP A 23 1.45 -14.04 2.57
C ASP A 23 2.97 -13.82 2.57
N LYS A 24 3.44 -12.75 1.94
CA LYS A 24 4.86 -12.37 1.96
C LYS A 24 5.34 -11.98 3.35
N LEU A 25 4.52 -11.27 4.13
CA LEU A 25 4.84 -10.93 5.51
C LEU A 25 4.90 -12.18 6.41
N ARG A 26 3.98 -13.14 6.24
CA ARG A 26 4.01 -14.41 6.96
C ARG A 26 5.27 -15.20 6.65
N SER A 27 5.66 -15.26 5.39
CA SER A 27 6.92 -15.91 4.97
C SER A 27 8.13 -15.22 5.59
N SER A 28 8.13 -13.88 5.65
CA SER A 28 9.19 -13.11 6.31
C SER A 28 9.29 -13.42 7.80
N VAL A 29 8.16 -13.50 8.50
CA VAL A 29 8.13 -13.89 9.92
C VAL A 29 8.74 -15.29 10.13
N SER A 30 8.39 -16.25 9.27
CA SER A 30 8.96 -17.58 9.32
C SER A 30 10.48 -17.58 9.15
N LEU A 31 11.00 -16.79 8.24
CA LEU A 31 12.45 -16.63 8.03
C LEU A 31 13.14 -15.92 9.22
N ILE A 32 12.49 -14.97 9.86
CA ILE A 32 12.99 -14.32 11.06
C ILE A 32 13.11 -15.31 12.21
N LEU A 33 12.15 -16.21 12.36
CA LEU A 33 12.11 -17.19 13.45
C LEU A 33 13.07 -18.37 13.23
N ASN A 34 13.23 -18.81 11.99
CA ASN A 34 13.90 -20.07 11.66
C ASN A 34 15.12 -19.92 10.74
N GLY A 35 15.37 -18.74 10.23
CA GLY A 35 16.43 -18.47 9.27
C GLY A 35 17.45 -17.46 9.78
N SER A 36 18.12 -16.81 8.83
CA SER A 36 19.16 -15.83 9.07
C SER A 36 18.78 -14.46 8.49
N GLU A 37 19.47 -13.42 8.93
CA GLU A 37 19.34 -12.06 8.36
C GLU A 37 19.55 -12.05 6.84
N GLU A 38 20.56 -12.77 6.35
CA GLU A 38 20.84 -12.87 4.92
C GLU A 38 19.68 -13.49 4.15
N GLN A 39 19.05 -14.55 4.68
CA GLN A 39 17.89 -15.16 4.05
C GLN A 39 16.69 -14.21 3.98
N VAL A 40 16.48 -13.38 5.01
CA VAL A 40 15.45 -12.35 4.99
C VAL A 40 15.76 -11.29 3.93
N GLN A 41 17.01 -10.84 3.84
CA GLN A 41 17.44 -9.85 2.85
C GLN A 41 17.27 -10.37 1.42
N ASP A 42 17.61 -11.61 1.16
CA ASP A 42 17.42 -12.26 -0.15
C ASP A 42 15.92 -12.35 -0.49
N PHE A 43 15.10 -12.75 0.47
CA PHE A 43 13.65 -12.82 0.29
C PHE A 43 13.04 -11.43 0.01
N VAL A 44 13.46 -10.40 0.72
CA VAL A 44 13.03 -9.00 0.48
C VAL A 44 13.36 -8.57 -0.96
N SER A 45 14.54 -8.90 -1.45
CA SER A 45 14.94 -8.59 -2.83
C SER A 45 14.07 -9.32 -3.85
N GLU A 46 13.73 -10.58 -3.61
CA GLU A 46 12.81 -11.35 -4.46
C GLU A 46 11.41 -10.73 -4.48
N VAL A 47 10.87 -10.37 -3.31
CA VAL A 47 9.55 -9.74 -3.19
C VAL A 47 9.52 -8.41 -3.94
N LYS A 48 10.59 -7.62 -3.86
CA LYS A 48 10.70 -6.34 -4.59
C LYS A 48 10.55 -6.52 -6.10
N GLU A 49 11.20 -7.54 -6.65
CA GLU A 49 11.11 -7.84 -8.09
C GLU A 49 9.74 -8.42 -8.47
N GLU A 50 9.18 -9.31 -7.67
CA GLU A 50 7.84 -9.84 -7.91
C GLU A 50 6.77 -8.76 -7.84
N PHE A 51 6.91 -7.81 -6.92
CA PHE A 51 5.93 -6.75 -6.66
C PHE A 51 5.63 -5.91 -7.91
N LYS A 52 6.62 -5.71 -8.75
CA LYS A 52 6.49 -4.95 -10.00
C LYS A 52 5.56 -5.61 -11.02
N ARG A 53 5.27 -6.91 -10.86
CA ARG A 53 4.42 -7.70 -11.76
C ARG A 53 2.98 -7.83 -11.28
N TYR A 54 2.68 -7.41 -10.05
CA TYR A 54 1.33 -7.50 -9.50
C TYR A 54 0.42 -6.43 -10.12
N SER A 55 -0.86 -6.74 -10.20
CA SER A 55 -1.87 -5.77 -10.62
C SER A 55 -2.04 -4.67 -9.58
N VAL A 56 -2.59 -3.54 -10.00
CA VAL A 56 -2.91 -2.43 -9.10
C VAL A 56 -3.85 -2.90 -7.98
N GLU A 57 -4.82 -3.73 -8.32
CA GLU A 57 -5.80 -4.28 -7.36
C GLU A 57 -5.12 -5.17 -6.30
N GLU A 58 -4.11 -5.95 -6.70
CA GLU A 58 -3.38 -6.85 -5.79
C GLU A 58 -2.52 -6.10 -4.77
N ILE A 59 -1.99 -4.94 -5.13
CA ILE A 59 -1.10 -4.14 -4.27
C ILE A 59 -1.79 -3.02 -3.51
N SER A 60 -3.07 -2.78 -3.77
CA SER A 60 -3.84 -1.70 -3.16
C SER A 60 -4.39 -2.09 -1.80
N PHE A 61 -4.49 -1.09 -0.92
CA PHE A 61 -4.97 -1.29 0.46
C PHE A 61 -6.49 -1.47 0.49
N PRO A 62 -7.00 -2.57 1.06
CA PRO A 62 -8.44 -2.69 1.33
C PRO A 62 -8.85 -1.83 2.54
N ARG A 63 -9.96 -1.09 2.41
CA ARG A 63 -10.52 -0.24 3.45
C ARG A 63 -12.04 -0.18 3.37
N GLY A 64 -12.70 0.03 4.52
CA GLY A 64 -14.07 0.47 4.58
C GLY A 64 -14.14 1.99 4.61
N VAL A 65 -15.05 2.60 3.86
CA VAL A 65 -15.17 4.05 3.76
C VAL A 65 -16.24 4.57 4.70
N ASN A 66 -15.84 5.48 5.61
CA ASN A 66 -16.75 6.19 6.49
C ASN A 66 -16.48 7.69 6.40
N GLY A 67 -17.52 8.49 6.33
CA GLY A 67 -17.42 9.94 6.33
C GLY A 67 -17.29 10.58 4.94
N ILE A 68 -17.75 9.91 3.87
CA ILE A 68 -17.78 10.51 2.52
C ILE A 68 -18.52 11.85 2.54
N GLU A 69 -19.71 11.90 3.15
CA GLU A 69 -20.51 13.13 3.25
C GLU A 69 -19.83 14.20 4.10
N LYS A 70 -19.20 13.76 5.20
CA LYS A 70 -18.52 14.67 6.13
C LYS A 70 -17.36 15.42 5.51
N TYR A 71 -16.63 14.80 4.59
CA TYR A 71 -15.42 15.35 3.97
C TYR A 71 -15.61 15.77 2.51
N SER A 72 -16.84 15.76 2.00
CA SER A 72 -17.10 15.97 0.57
C SER A 72 -16.98 17.43 0.11
N ASP A 73 -16.94 18.42 1.03
CA ASP A 73 -16.67 19.79 0.61
C ASP A 73 -15.18 20.04 0.35
N SER A 74 -14.90 21.00 -0.50
CA SER A 74 -13.53 21.28 -1.01
C SER A 74 -12.54 21.74 0.07
N GLU A 75 -13.01 22.25 1.18
CA GLU A 75 -12.13 22.70 2.28
C GLU A 75 -11.73 21.52 3.19
N THR A 76 -12.65 20.61 3.47
CA THR A 76 -12.40 19.48 4.37
C THR A 76 -11.64 18.34 3.70
N ILE A 77 -11.83 18.10 2.41
CA ILE A 77 -11.15 17.03 1.66
C ILE A 77 -9.61 17.19 1.66
N PHE A 78 -9.13 18.43 1.67
CA PHE A 78 -7.70 18.73 1.70
C PHE A 78 -7.16 18.99 3.11
N GLY A 79 -8.02 18.94 4.11
CA GLY A 79 -7.62 19.07 5.51
C GLY A 79 -6.90 17.83 6.04
N ASN A 80 -6.04 18.03 7.05
CA ASN A 80 -5.26 16.96 7.69
C ASN A 80 -6.11 15.90 8.40
N LYS A 81 -7.41 16.13 8.56
CA LYS A 81 -8.34 15.24 9.26
C LYS A 81 -9.05 14.24 8.34
N CYS A 82 -9.02 14.47 7.03
CA CYS A 82 -9.64 13.55 6.08
C CYS A 82 -8.75 12.31 5.91
N PRO A 83 -9.25 11.09 6.22
CA PRO A 83 -8.50 9.87 5.97
C PRO A 83 -8.13 9.73 4.48
N ILE A 84 -6.94 9.23 4.20
CA ILE A 84 -6.42 9.14 2.82
C ILE A 84 -7.33 8.33 1.90
N HIS A 85 -7.89 7.22 2.37
CA HIS A 85 -8.80 6.38 1.59
C HIS A 85 -10.16 7.03 1.36
N THR A 86 -10.63 7.88 2.27
CA THR A 86 -11.84 8.69 2.10
C THR A 86 -11.62 9.78 1.07
N LYS A 87 -10.47 10.48 1.15
CA LYS A 87 -10.04 11.45 0.13
C LYS A 87 -10.00 10.81 -1.25
N GLY A 88 -9.37 9.65 -1.39
CA GLY A 88 -9.32 8.91 -2.64
C GLY A 88 -10.69 8.52 -3.18
N SER A 89 -11.64 8.20 -2.29
CA SER A 89 -13.01 7.84 -2.66
C SER A 89 -13.80 9.04 -3.19
N ILE A 90 -13.66 10.18 -2.55
CA ILE A 90 -14.29 11.44 -3.00
C ILE A 90 -13.72 11.87 -4.36
N LEU A 91 -12.40 11.78 -4.52
CA LEU A 91 -11.74 12.10 -5.81
C LEU A 91 -12.21 11.16 -6.93
N TYR A 92 -12.39 9.88 -6.64
CA TYR A 92 -12.95 8.91 -7.57
C TYR A 92 -14.36 9.31 -8.01
N ASN A 93 -15.24 9.59 -7.06
CA ASN A 93 -16.62 10.00 -7.35
C ASN A 93 -16.68 11.30 -8.16
N ASN A 94 -15.88 12.29 -7.79
CA ASN A 94 -15.81 13.56 -8.50
C ASN A 94 -15.34 13.38 -9.95
N LYS A 95 -14.35 12.52 -10.17
CA LYS A 95 -13.83 12.22 -11.50
C LYS A 95 -14.84 11.50 -12.36
N LEU A 96 -15.60 10.55 -11.81
CA LEU A 96 -16.69 9.89 -12.51
C LEU A 96 -17.74 10.90 -12.98
N GLN A 97 -18.13 11.82 -12.10
CA GLN A 97 -19.11 12.86 -12.43
C GLN A 97 -18.58 13.83 -13.48
N GLU A 98 -17.35 14.29 -13.33
CA GLU A 98 -16.68 15.18 -14.28
C GLU A 98 -16.63 14.59 -15.68
N MET A 99 -16.37 13.28 -15.79
CA MET A 99 -16.29 12.56 -17.08
C MET A 99 -17.61 11.96 -17.52
N SER A 100 -18.70 12.15 -16.78
CA SER A 100 -20.03 11.59 -17.07
C SER A 100 -20.01 10.06 -17.15
N LEU A 101 -19.27 9.40 -16.26
CA LEU A 101 -19.09 7.95 -16.22
C LEU A 101 -19.92 7.24 -15.15
N GLN A 102 -20.81 7.94 -14.44
CA GLN A 102 -21.62 7.37 -13.35
C GLN A 102 -22.54 6.24 -13.78
N ASN A 103 -22.89 6.17 -15.06
CA ASN A 103 -23.73 5.09 -15.61
C ASN A 103 -22.92 3.85 -16.01
N LYS A 104 -21.60 3.99 -16.14
CA LYS A 104 -20.69 2.91 -16.52
C LYS A 104 -20.02 2.27 -15.31
N TYR A 105 -19.69 3.05 -14.30
CA TYR A 105 -19.01 2.60 -13.09
C TYR A 105 -19.81 2.98 -11.85
N GLU A 106 -19.79 2.10 -10.87
CA GLU A 106 -20.44 2.34 -9.57
C GLU A 106 -19.73 3.43 -8.79
N MET A 107 -20.51 4.35 -8.25
CA MET A 107 -20.01 5.36 -7.31
C MET A 107 -19.73 4.72 -5.95
N ILE A 108 -18.78 5.29 -5.21
CA ILE A 108 -18.45 4.84 -3.85
C ILE A 108 -19.43 5.51 -2.88
N GLY A 109 -20.20 4.69 -2.14
CA GLY A 109 -21.13 5.15 -1.11
C GLY A 109 -20.56 5.00 0.30
N GLU A 110 -21.28 5.56 1.29
CA GLU A 110 -20.96 5.42 2.71
C GLU A 110 -20.97 3.93 3.10
N GLY A 111 -19.95 3.50 3.84
CA GLY A 111 -19.83 2.11 4.28
C GLY A 111 -19.30 1.14 3.22
N ALA A 112 -19.00 1.61 2.01
CA ALA A 112 -18.49 0.75 0.94
C ALA A 112 -17.10 0.18 1.27
N ASN A 113 -16.86 -1.05 0.82
CA ASN A 113 -15.52 -1.63 0.81
C ASN A 113 -14.81 -1.22 -0.49
N ILE A 114 -13.65 -0.61 -0.34
CA ILE A 114 -12.83 -0.12 -1.45
C ILE A 114 -11.40 -0.59 -1.29
N LYS A 115 -10.62 -0.35 -2.33
CA LYS A 115 -9.16 -0.38 -2.27
C LYS A 115 -8.63 1.01 -2.62
N PHE A 116 -7.45 1.36 -2.09
CA PHE A 116 -6.79 2.60 -2.49
C PHE A 116 -5.31 2.37 -2.75
N CYS A 117 -4.74 3.19 -3.61
CA CYS A 117 -3.31 3.19 -3.89
C CYS A 117 -2.76 4.61 -4.01
N TYR A 118 -1.46 4.74 -3.82
CA TYR A 118 -0.72 5.98 -4.03
C TYR A 118 -0.38 6.18 -5.50
N LEU A 119 -0.39 7.44 -5.92
CA LEU A 119 -0.07 7.85 -7.28
C LEU A 119 1.14 8.76 -7.27
N LYS A 120 1.96 8.66 -8.31
CA LYS A 120 3.05 9.60 -8.58
C LYS A 120 2.50 10.95 -9.03
N LEU A 121 3.17 12.01 -8.65
CA LEU A 121 2.87 13.37 -9.10
C LEU A 121 3.97 13.85 -10.08
N PRO A 122 3.63 14.66 -11.08
CA PRO A 122 2.28 15.08 -11.47
C PRO A 122 1.49 13.97 -12.18
N ASN A 123 0.16 14.03 -12.07
CA ASN A 123 -0.75 13.12 -12.77
C ASN A 123 -2.05 13.84 -13.15
N PRO A 124 -2.91 13.27 -14.02
CA PRO A 124 -4.16 13.91 -14.45
C PRO A 124 -5.17 14.19 -13.33
N LEU A 125 -5.12 13.45 -12.23
CA LEU A 125 -5.97 13.65 -11.05
C LEU A 125 -5.48 14.82 -10.20
N LYS A 126 -4.19 15.21 -10.28
CA LYS A 126 -3.52 16.22 -9.48
C LYS A 126 -3.42 15.91 -7.98
N HIS A 127 -3.58 14.64 -7.60
CA HIS A 127 -3.52 14.16 -6.23
C HIS A 127 -2.76 12.85 -6.14
N GLU A 128 -2.20 12.57 -4.96
CA GLU A 128 -1.33 11.42 -4.71
C GLU A 128 -2.07 10.13 -4.33
N VAL A 129 -3.39 10.12 -4.38
CA VAL A 129 -4.21 8.96 -3.97
C VAL A 129 -5.43 8.81 -4.86
N ILE A 130 -5.81 7.57 -5.09
CA ILE A 130 -7.09 7.18 -5.70
C ILE A 130 -7.63 5.95 -4.98
N SER A 131 -8.92 5.97 -4.67
CA SER A 131 -9.66 4.79 -4.23
C SER A 131 -10.57 4.29 -5.35
N PHE A 132 -10.93 3.02 -5.30
CA PHE A 132 -11.80 2.42 -6.30
C PHE A 132 -12.55 1.21 -5.70
N PRO A 133 -13.80 0.94 -6.12
CA PRO A 133 -14.54 -0.20 -5.60
C PRO A 133 -14.07 -1.54 -6.18
N VAL A 134 -13.75 -1.60 -7.47
CA VAL A 134 -13.30 -2.81 -8.18
C VAL A 134 -11.96 -2.59 -8.85
N SER A 135 -11.86 -1.56 -9.69
CA SER A 135 -10.65 -1.16 -10.40
C SER A 135 -10.67 0.33 -10.70
N ILE A 136 -9.52 0.89 -11.03
CA ILE A 136 -9.45 2.27 -11.51
C ILE A 136 -10.04 2.33 -12.92
N PRO A 137 -11.06 3.18 -13.17
CA PRO A 137 -11.60 3.34 -14.53
C PRO A 137 -10.49 3.69 -15.52
N GLN A 138 -10.45 2.97 -16.63
CA GLN A 138 -9.45 3.14 -17.68
C GLN A 138 -9.44 4.58 -18.23
N GLU A 139 -10.63 5.18 -18.32
CA GLU A 139 -10.81 6.56 -18.79
C GLU A 139 -10.09 7.61 -17.93
N PHE A 140 -9.77 7.29 -16.66
CA PHE A 140 -9.02 8.21 -15.79
C PHE A 140 -7.56 8.37 -16.23
N GLY A 141 -7.01 7.39 -16.97
CA GLY A 141 -5.62 7.45 -17.42
C GLY A 141 -4.58 7.45 -16.30
N LEU A 142 -4.90 6.81 -15.17
CA LEU A 142 -4.06 6.82 -13.96
C LEU A 142 -3.14 5.61 -13.81
N GLU A 143 -3.35 4.54 -14.56
CA GLU A 143 -2.64 3.28 -14.37
C GLU A 143 -1.11 3.43 -14.37
N LYS A 144 -0.57 4.18 -15.31
CA LYS A 144 0.87 4.43 -15.41
C LYS A 144 1.45 5.32 -14.29
N TYR A 145 0.58 5.98 -13.52
CA TYR A 145 0.99 6.84 -12.40
C TYR A 145 0.92 6.14 -11.05
N VAL A 146 0.48 4.88 -10.99
CA VAL A 146 0.47 4.12 -9.75
C VAL A 146 1.90 3.99 -9.22
N ASP A 147 2.09 4.40 -7.96
CA ASP A 147 3.40 4.42 -7.32
C ASP A 147 3.70 3.07 -6.69
N TYR A 148 4.24 2.15 -7.50
CA TYR A 148 4.60 0.80 -7.07
C TYR A 148 5.67 0.79 -5.97
N ASP A 149 6.62 1.70 -6.02
CA ASP A 149 7.68 1.81 -5.00
C ASP A 149 7.08 2.20 -3.65
N LYS A 150 6.18 3.18 -3.65
CA LYS A 150 5.49 3.61 -2.44
C LYS A 150 4.54 2.53 -1.91
N GLN A 151 3.83 1.83 -2.80
CA GLN A 151 2.98 0.69 -2.42
C GLN A 151 3.81 -0.43 -1.79
N TYR A 152 4.95 -0.80 -2.37
CA TYR A 152 5.89 -1.77 -1.80
C TYR A 152 6.38 -1.35 -0.42
N GLU A 153 6.83 -0.12 -0.29
CA GLU A 153 7.31 0.45 0.98
C GLU A 153 6.22 0.41 2.06
N LYS A 154 5.04 0.95 1.74
CA LYS A 154 3.94 1.09 2.70
C LYS A 154 3.26 -0.23 3.06
N THR A 155 3.10 -1.13 2.12
CA THR A 155 2.39 -2.41 2.35
C THR A 155 3.28 -3.48 2.96
N PHE A 156 4.55 -3.53 2.58
CA PHE A 156 5.46 -4.63 2.92
C PHE A 156 6.66 -4.17 3.76
N LEU A 157 7.43 -3.21 3.27
CA LEU A 157 8.73 -2.87 3.85
C LEU A 157 8.61 -2.21 5.22
N ASP A 158 7.74 -1.22 5.39
CA ASP A 158 7.55 -0.53 6.67
C ASP A 158 7.12 -1.49 7.80
N PRO A 159 6.09 -2.34 7.59
CA PRO A 159 5.72 -3.34 8.59
C PRO A 159 6.85 -4.31 8.92
N LEU A 160 7.58 -4.78 7.90
CA LEU A 160 8.70 -5.69 8.09
C LEU A 160 9.84 -5.05 8.87
N ASN A 161 10.19 -3.80 8.56
CA ASN A 161 11.24 -3.06 9.25
C ASN A 161 10.98 -2.91 10.75
N GLY A 162 9.73 -2.74 11.15
CA GLY A 162 9.36 -2.69 12.56
C GLY A 162 9.79 -3.96 13.31
N MET A 163 9.63 -5.12 12.68
CA MET A 163 10.07 -6.40 13.26
C MET A 163 11.59 -6.55 13.23
N LEU A 164 12.22 -6.22 12.12
CA LEU A 164 13.67 -6.36 11.94
C LEU A 164 14.44 -5.47 12.91
N GLN A 165 14.02 -4.24 13.12
CA GLN A 165 14.64 -3.32 14.07
C GLN A 165 14.59 -3.86 15.51
N ALA A 166 13.52 -4.55 15.88
CA ALA A 166 13.38 -5.13 17.22
C ALA A 166 14.44 -6.20 17.54
N ILE A 167 15.04 -6.82 16.52
CA ILE A 167 16.09 -7.84 16.65
C ILE A 167 17.46 -7.37 16.12
N GLY A 168 17.58 -6.11 15.74
CA GLY A 168 18.83 -5.54 15.24
C GLY A 168 19.19 -5.97 13.81
N TRP A 169 18.23 -6.45 13.04
CA TRP A 169 18.44 -6.82 11.64
C TRP A 169 18.04 -5.68 10.70
N SER A 170 18.64 -5.69 9.50
CA SER A 170 18.33 -4.78 8.40
C SER A 170 17.77 -5.56 7.22
N HIS A 171 16.86 -4.95 6.46
CA HIS A 171 16.33 -5.51 5.22
C HIS A 171 17.30 -5.40 4.05
N GLU A 172 18.31 -4.56 4.16
CA GLU A 172 19.35 -4.36 3.14
C GLU A 172 20.71 -4.87 3.62
N LYS A 173 21.47 -5.46 2.69
CA LYS A 173 22.87 -5.82 2.94
C LYS A 173 23.67 -4.54 3.12
N LYS A 174 24.43 -4.46 4.21
CA LYS A 174 25.38 -3.35 4.42
C LYS A 174 26.53 -3.51 3.45
N ASN A 175 26.77 -2.49 2.63
CA ASN A 175 28.01 -2.39 1.89
C ASN A 175 29.12 -2.11 2.91
N SER A 176 30.05 -3.04 3.09
CA SER A 176 31.24 -2.78 3.89
C SER A 176 32.13 -1.79 3.14
N ILE A 177 32.90 -0.98 3.88
CA ILE A 177 33.90 -0.07 3.28
C ILE A 177 34.88 -0.88 2.39
N GLU A 178 35.09 -2.15 2.72
CA GLU A 178 35.92 -3.08 1.94
C GLU A 178 35.38 -3.33 0.53
N ASP A 179 34.06 -3.28 0.32
CA ASP A 179 33.42 -3.46 -0.99
C ASP A 179 33.71 -2.28 -1.94
N PHE A 180 34.07 -1.11 -1.41
CA PHE A 180 34.46 0.05 -2.19
C PHE A 180 35.92 0.01 -2.69
N PHE A 181 36.73 -0.85 -2.12
CA PHE A 181 38.18 -0.95 -2.41
C PHE A 181 38.57 -2.26 -3.11
N SER A 182 37.61 -3.12 -3.42
CA SER A 182 37.87 -4.38 -4.15
C SER A 182 37.59 -4.28 -5.66
#